data_9dfc6c0fa33bbf1277b9873996a9f433
#
_entry.id   9dfc6c0fa33bbf1277b9873996a9f433
#
_cell.length_a   1.000
_cell.length_b   1.000
_cell.length_c   1.000
_cell.angle_alpha   90.00
_cell.angle_beta   90.00
_cell.angle_gamma   90.00
#
_symmetry.space_group_name_H-M   'P 1'
#
loop_
_entity.id
_entity.type
_entity.pdbx_description
1 polymer ?
#
loop_
_entity_poly.entity_id
_entity_poly.type
_entity_poly.pdbx_seq_one_letter_code
_entity_poly.pdbx_strand_id
1 'polypeptide(L)'
;MADKTGLYVFTGFLGAGKTTILLRLLDILKDKRVGIIQNEFGKLSIDGEILRNDDIKMVEINRGSIFCSCLRLSFVQALADMAAYKFDYLFIESSGLGDPSNVEEILDAASHLCGDAYELQGVICLVDAVHFLEQLEDLETVSRQLKHCHLALLTKTDLVDEERVLELKKKIREINPVCEISTSVNGKLEFDFWNYDLMKYQWAENEETTNSEETKPKTLFMDFSGEVELGKMKKFLSVIQDDLYRAKGFFLLSGQGWSQIDLVGHQIDVKPCPEKEHSQMVFISKIGPAAIRKIMSAWEEEVGLSMKLRN
;
A
#
# COMPACT_ATOMS: atom_id res chain seq x y z
N MET A 1 21.16 -27.62 5.75
CA MET A 1 19.79 -27.22 5.41
C MET A 1 19.95 -26.08 4.44
N ALA A 2 19.20 -26.02 3.34
CA ALA A 2 19.24 -24.84 2.48
C ALA A 2 18.70 -23.67 3.31
N ASP A 3 19.37 -22.51 3.28
CA ASP A 3 18.90 -21.31 3.97
C ASP A 3 17.56 -20.92 3.36
N LYS A 4 16.53 -20.81 4.20
CA LYS A 4 15.19 -20.32 3.79
C LYS A 4 15.26 -18.83 3.47
N THR A 5 14.45 -18.39 2.54
CA THR A 5 14.26 -16.96 2.28
C THR A 5 13.49 -16.30 3.43
N GLY A 6 14.07 -15.29 4.07
CA GLY A 6 13.37 -14.50 5.10
C GLY A 6 12.26 -13.66 4.48
N LEU A 7 11.02 -13.87 4.90
CA LEU A 7 9.84 -13.21 4.33
C LEU A 7 9.27 -12.16 5.27
N TYR A 8 9.07 -10.94 4.75
CA TYR A 8 8.43 -9.83 5.45
C TYR A 8 7.20 -9.34 4.71
N VAL A 9 6.14 -9.02 5.43
CA VAL A 9 4.91 -8.44 4.88
C VAL A 9 4.79 -7.00 5.35
N PHE A 10 4.68 -6.07 4.39
CA PHE A 10 4.35 -4.67 4.63
C PHE A 10 2.87 -4.44 4.44
N THR A 11 2.20 -4.06 5.51
CA THR A 11 0.80 -3.65 5.52
C THR A 11 0.66 -2.22 6.03
N GLY A 12 -0.55 -1.72 6.14
CA GLY A 12 -0.84 -0.35 6.53
C GLY A 12 -1.66 0.36 5.47
N PHE A 13 -2.43 1.34 5.89
CA PHE A 13 -3.41 1.99 5.04
C PHE A 13 -2.81 2.71 3.83
N LEU A 14 -3.68 3.17 2.93
CA LEU A 14 -3.32 3.94 1.74
C LEU A 14 -2.55 5.21 2.12
N GLY A 15 -1.41 5.44 1.46
CA GLY A 15 -0.57 6.61 1.74
C GLY A 15 0.31 6.52 2.99
N ALA A 16 0.30 5.40 3.73
CA ALA A 16 1.14 5.22 4.92
C ALA A 16 2.66 5.13 4.64
N GLY A 17 3.08 5.16 3.36
CA GLY A 17 4.50 5.19 2.98
C GLY A 17 5.15 3.83 2.74
N LYS A 18 4.37 2.76 2.52
CA LYS A 18 4.90 1.40 2.28
C LYS A 18 5.95 1.34 1.20
N THR A 19 5.63 1.85 0.02
CA THR A 19 6.56 1.92 -1.11
C THR A 19 7.82 2.72 -0.79
N THR A 20 7.70 3.84 -0.06
CA THR A 20 8.85 4.66 0.33
C THR A 20 9.82 3.90 1.24
N ILE A 21 9.29 3.17 2.22
CA ILE A 21 10.09 2.32 3.11
C ILE A 21 10.74 1.18 2.32
N LEU A 22 9.99 0.54 1.43
CA LEU A 22 10.51 -0.55 0.61
C LEU A 22 11.69 -0.10 -0.25
N LEU A 23 11.59 1.06 -0.92
CA LEU A 23 12.69 1.63 -1.72
C LEU A 23 13.93 1.92 -0.86
N ARG A 24 13.74 2.43 0.37
CA ARG A 24 14.85 2.64 1.30
C ARG A 24 15.52 1.33 1.75
N LEU A 25 14.73 0.29 1.95
CA LEU A 25 15.27 -1.04 2.28
C LEU A 25 16.12 -1.61 1.14
N LEU A 26 15.72 -1.42 -0.11
CA LEU A 26 16.51 -1.84 -1.25
C LEU A 26 17.87 -1.14 -1.30
N ASP A 27 17.93 0.15 -0.97
CA ASP A 27 19.20 0.88 -0.87
C ASP A 27 20.10 0.32 0.25
N ILE A 28 19.50 -0.04 1.39
CA ILE A 28 20.23 -0.58 2.54
C ILE A 28 20.73 -1.99 2.27
N LEU A 29 19.91 -2.82 1.63
CA LEU A 29 20.14 -4.23 1.37
C LEU A 29 20.74 -4.52 -0.02
N LYS A 30 21.40 -3.52 -0.62
CA LYS A 30 21.95 -3.60 -1.99
C LYS A 30 22.92 -4.77 -2.22
N ASP A 31 23.55 -5.30 -1.16
CA ASP A 31 24.49 -6.43 -1.21
C ASP A 31 23.78 -7.79 -0.95
N LYS A 32 22.44 -7.78 -0.90
CA LYS A 32 21.58 -8.94 -0.70
C LYS A 32 20.74 -9.24 -1.92
N ARG A 33 20.41 -10.50 -2.14
CA ARG A 33 19.43 -10.91 -3.15
C ARG A 33 18.04 -10.67 -2.59
N VAL A 34 17.29 -9.77 -3.20
CA VAL A 34 15.99 -9.32 -2.69
C VAL A 34 14.91 -9.61 -3.72
N GLY A 35 13.85 -10.30 -3.27
CA GLY A 35 12.60 -10.43 -4.01
C GLY A 35 11.56 -9.45 -3.51
N ILE A 36 10.68 -9.00 -4.40
CA ILE A 36 9.54 -8.14 -4.05
C ILE A 36 8.30 -8.70 -4.72
N ILE A 37 7.22 -8.88 -3.95
CA ILE A 37 5.88 -9.07 -4.47
C ILE A 37 5.08 -7.84 -4.09
N GLN A 38 4.69 -7.06 -5.10
CA GLN A 38 3.92 -5.85 -4.90
C GLN A 38 2.47 -6.06 -5.30
N ASN A 39 1.56 -5.66 -4.44
CA ASN A 39 0.13 -5.66 -4.69
C ASN A 39 -0.43 -4.25 -4.65
N GLU A 40 -0.74 -3.69 -5.80
CA GLU A 40 -1.34 -2.36 -5.89
C GLU A 40 -2.67 -2.39 -6.65
N PHE A 41 -3.60 -1.50 -6.24
CA PHE A 41 -4.82 -1.24 -6.98
C PHE A 41 -4.52 -0.31 -8.17
N GLY A 42 -4.59 -0.88 -9.39
CA GLY A 42 -4.39 -0.14 -10.64
C GLY A 42 -3.00 -0.34 -11.24
N LYS A 43 -2.89 -0.11 -12.56
CA LYS A 43 -1.65 -0.25 -13.36
C LYS A 43 -0.63 0.87 -13.10
N LEU A 44 -0.49 1.31 -11.85
CA LEU A 44 0.39 2.42 -11.47
C LEU A 44 1.57 1.87 -10.66
N SER A 45 2.36 1.01 -11.32
CA SER A 45 3.55 0.40 -10.75
C SER A 45 4.62 1.42 -10.37
N ILE A 46 5.46 1.04 -9.41
CA ILE A 46 6.76 1.68 -9.18
C ILE A 46 7.49 1.65 -10.53
N ASP A 47 8.03 2.79 -10.96
CA ASP A 47 8.78 2.90 -12.20
C ASP A 47 9.82 1.78 -12.30
N GLY A 48 9.64 0.86 -13.24
CA GLY A 48 10.55 -0.26 -13.49
C GLY A 48 11.98 0.14 -13.86
N GLU A 49 12.31 1.45 -13.84
CA GLU A 49 13.64 1.98 -14.02
C GLU A 49 14.53 1.89 -12.77
N ILE A 50 13.95 1.75 -11.56
CA ILE A 50 14.73 1.71 -10.31
C ILE A 50 15.31 0.31 -10.03
N LEU A 51 14.79 -0.74 -10.70
CA LEU A 51 15.11 -2.13 -10.38
C LEU A 51 15.94 -2.84 -11.47
N ARG A 52 16.98 -2.21 -12.02
CA ARG A 52 17.87 -2.80 -13.04
C ARG A 52 19.13 -3.47 -12.46
N ASN A 53 19.11 -3.94 -11.22
CA ASN A 53 20.17 -4.81 -10.72
C ASN A 53 19.73 -6.27 -10.86
N ASP A 54 20.62 -7.14 -11.35
CA ASP A 54 20.37 -8.60 -11.49
C ASP A 54 20.06 -9.29 -10.14
N ASP A 55 20.35 -8.63 -9.02
CA ASP A 55 20.11 -9.12 -7.67
C ASP A 55 18.72 -8.78 -7.10
N ILE A 56 17.92 -7.97 -7.81
CA ILE A 56 16.57 -7.60 -7.40
C ILE A 56 15.55 -8.13 -8.40
N LYS A 57 14.59 -8.93 -7.92
CA LYS A 57 13.48 -9.44 -8.72
C LYS A 57 12.14 -8.93 -8.18
N MET A 58 11.33 -8.34 -9.04
CA MET A 58 10.00 -7.86 -8.69
C MET A 58 8.91 -8.57 -9.48
N VAL A 59 7.82 -8.92 -8.79
CA VAL A 59 6.57 -9.42 -9.36
C VAL A 59 5.43 -8.53 -8.89
N GLU A 60 4.64 -8.04 -9.84
CA GLU A 60 3.43 -7.26 -9.58
C GLU A 60 2.19 -8.13 -9.69
N ILE A 61 1.34 -8.09 -8.67
CA ILE A 61 0.01 -8.71 -8.71
C ILE A 61 -1.01 -7.59 -8.82
N ASN A 62 -1.51 -7.40 -10.03
CA ASN A 62 -2.50 -6.37 -10.35
C ASN A 62 -3.91 -6.97 -10.27
N ARG A 63 -4.79 -6.41 -9.48
CA ARG A 63 -6.22 -6.65 -9.24
C ARG A 63 -6.53 -7.14 -7.83
N GLY A 64 -7.11 -6.29 -7.02
CA GLY A 64 -7.60 -6.62 -5.68
C GLY A 64 -6.48 -6.79 -4.62
N SER A 65 -6.83 -7.26 -3.43
CA SER A 65 -5.87 -7.53 -2.35
C SER A 65 -5.37 -8.97 -2.42
N ILE A 66 -4.05 -9.18 -2.31
CA ILE A 66 -3.43 -10.51 -2.27
C ILE A 66 -3.95 -11.39 -1.11
N PHE A 67 -4.43 -10.77 -0.04
CA PHE A 67 -5.05 -11.46 1.09
C PHE A 67 -6.54 -11.76 0.90
N CYS A 68 -7.12 -11.35 -0.24
CA CYS A 68 -8.49 -11.71 -0.57
C CYS A 68 -8.57 -13.12 -1.12
N SER A 69 -9.63 -13.84 -0.78
CA SER A 69 -9.94 -15.17 -1.31
C SER A 69 -9.90 -15.24 -2.85
N CYS A 70 -10.27 -14.16 -3.52
CA CYS A 70 -10.30 -14.07 -5.00
C CYS A 70 -8.92 -14.05 -5.67
N LEU A 71 -7.84 -13.64 -4.97
CA LEU A 71 -6.48 -13.59 -5.50
C LEU A 71 -5.50 -14.57 -4.82
N ARG A 72 -5.97 -15.33 -3.87
CA ARG A 72 -5.16 -16.27 -3.10
C ARG A 72 -4.34 -17.20 -4.01
N LEU A 73 -4.95 -17.77 -5.04
CA LEU A 73 -4.25 -18.66 -5.98
C LEU A 73 -3.13 -17.95 -6.76
N SER A 74 -3.38 -16.72 -7.23
CA SER A 74 -2.36 -15.96 -7.94
C SER A 74 -1.19 -15.57 -7.02
N PHE A 75 -1.46 -15.30 -5.76
CA PHE A 75 -0.42 -14.98 -4.79
C PHE A 75 0.40 -16.22 -4.39
N VAL A 76 -0.26 -17.35 -4.14
CA VAL A 76 0.41 -18.64 -3.89
C VAL A 76 1.29 -19.03 -5.07
N GLN A 77 0.83 -18.84 -6.32
CA GLN A 77 1.63 -19.11 -7.50
C GLN A 77 2.84 -18.17 -7.60
N ALA A 78 2.66 -16.86 -7.34
CA ALA A 78 3.77 -15.91 -7.34
C ALA A 78 4.84 -16.27 -6.29
N LEU A 79 4.44 -16.71 -5.09
CA LEU A 79 5.36 -17.21 -4.08
C LEU A 79 6.11 -18.45 -4.59
N ALA A 80 5.42 -19.41 -5.22
CA ALA A 80 6.06 -20.60 -5.76
C ALA A 80 7.08 -20.27 -6.87
N ASP A 81 6.74 -19.34 -7.77
CA ASP A 81 7.63 -18.90 -8.85
C ASP A 81 8.86 -18.17 -8.29
N MET A 82 8.69 -17.36 -7.25
CA MET A 82 9.79 -16.62 -6.61
C MET A 82 10.73 -17.52 -5.81
N ALA A 83 10.29 -18.67 -5.31
CA ALA A 83 11.12 -19.59 -4.54
C ALA A 83 12.35 -20.13 -5.32
N ALA A 84 12.24 -20.21 -6.66
CA ALA A 84 13.33 -20.66 -7.53
C ALA A 84 14.58 -19.75 -7.47
N TYR A 85 14.43 -18.48 -7.09
CA TYR A 85 15.52 -17.49 -7.08
C TYR A 85 16.37 -17.52 -5.81
N LYS A 86 15.93 -18.18 -4.73
CA LYS A 86 16.66 -18.31 -3.46
C LYS A 86 17.16 -16.97 -2.93
N PHE A 87 16.26 -16.04 -2.67
CA PHE A 87 16.58 -14.73 -2.10
C PHE A 87 17.08 -14.84 -0.66
N ASP A 88 17.83 -13.82 -0.22
CA ASP A 88 18.10 -13.61 1.20
C ASP A 88 16.83 -13.09 1.88
N TYR A 89 16.10 -12.16 1.21
CA TYR A 89 14.84 -11.60 1.69
C TYR A 89 13.79 -11.53 0.59
N LEU A 90 12.53 -11.80 0.96
CA LEU A 90 11.35 -11.54 0.13
C LEU A 90 10.45 -10.55 0.86
N PHE A 91 10.22 -9.40 0.25
CA PHE A 91 9.30 -8.39 0.75
C PHE A 91 7.98 -8.44 0.00
N ILE A 92 6.88 -8.50 0.75
CA ILE A 92 5.53 -8.47 0.21
C ILE A 92 4.92 -7.13 0.58
N GLU A 93 4.63 -6.27 -0.40
CA GLU A 93 3.87 -5.04 -0.20
C GLU A 93 2.39 -5.32 -0.45
N SER A 94 1.59 -5.32 0.61
CA SER A 94 0.14 -5.45 0.48
C SER A 94 -0.50 -4.16 -0.03
N SER A 95 -1.66 -4.27 -0.65
CA SER A 95 -2.49 -3.11 -0.92
C SER A 95 -2.85 -2.39 0.40
N GLY A 96 -3.15 -1.08 0.34
CA GLY A 96 -3.52 -0.31 1.53
C GLY A 96 -4.79 -0.79 2.25
N LEU A 97 -5.52 -1.72 1.66
CA LEU A 97 -6.70 -2.37 2.22
C LEU A 97 -6.46 -3.86 2.50
N GLY A 98 -5.22 -4.32 2.43
CA GLY A 98 -4.85 -5.71 2.68
C GLY A 98 -4.90 -6.03 4.17
N ASP A 99 -5.66 -7.07 4.54
CA ASP A 99 -5.72 -7.62 5.89
C ASP A 99 -4.75 -8.82 5.97
N PRO A 100 -3.66 -8.74 6.75
CA PRO A 100 -2.62 -9.77 6.79
C PRO A 100 -2.96 -10.96 7.69
N SER A 101 -4.16 -11.03 8.26
CA SER A 101 -4.54 -12.00 9.28
C SER A 101 -4.38 -13.47 8.87
N ASN A 102 -4.32 -13.76 7.57
CA ASN A 102 -4.20 -15.11 7.01
C ASN A 102 -2.86 -15.38 6.30
N VAL A 103 -1.82 -14.59 6.59
CA VAL A 103 -0.53 -14.72 5.89
C VAL A 103 0.11 -16.10 6.07
N GLU A 104 0.05 -16.68 7.27
CA GLU A 104 0.62 -18.01 7.54
C GLU A 104 -0.13 -19.11 6.78
N GLU A 105 -1.43 -19.03 6.67
CA GLU A 105 -2.25 -19.96 5.88
C GLU A 105 -1.87 -19.91 4.38
N ILE A 106 -1.55 -18.71 3.87
CA ILE A 106 -1.09 -18.53 2.50
C ILE A 106 0.31 -19.15 2.31
N LEU A 107 1.21 -18.97 3.27
CA LEU A 107 2.54 -19.56 3.22
C LEU A 107 2.49 -21.09 3.31
N ASP A 108 1.61 -21.63 4.15
CA ASP A 108 1.35 -23.08 4.21
C ASP A 108 0.87 -23.60 2.84
N ALA A 109 -0.11 -22.93 2.22
CA ALA A 109 -0.57 -23.29 0.88
C ALA A 109 0.56 -23.21 -0.18
N ALA A 110 1.43 -22.20 -0.11
CA ALA A 110 2.58 -22.09 -1.02
C ALA A 110 3.59 -23.20 -0.81
N SER A 111 3.78 -23.68 0.42
CA SER A 111 4.71 -24.77 0.75
C SER A 111 4.37 -26.06 0.01
N HIS A 112 3.12 -26.32 -0.31
CA HIS A 112 2.69 -27.47 -1.11
C HIS A 112 3.20 -27.42 -2.57
N LEU A 113 3.52 -26.21 -3.07
CA LEU A 113 4.04 -26.00 -4.44
C LEU A 113 5.57 -25.89 -4.49
N CYS A 114 6.18 -25.20 -3.52
CA CYS A 114 7.61 -24.89 -3.55
C CYS A 114 8.41 -25.48 -2.36
N GLY A 115 7.77 -26.33 -1.55
CA GLY A 115 8.39 -26.84 -0.33
C GLY A 115 8.55 -25.73 0.72
N ASP A 116 9.33 -26.00 1.74
CA ASP A 116 9.58 -25.09 2.87
C ASP A 116 10.64 -24.02 2.51
N ALA A 117 10.33 -23.21 1.47
CA ALA A 117 11.24 -22.23 0.89
C ALA A 117 11.32 -20.92 1.69
N TYR A 118 10.28 -20.60 2.47
CA TYR A 118 10.12 -19.33 3.16
C TYR A 118 10.07 -19.48 4.67
N GLU A 119 10.56 -18.45 5.38
CA GLU A 119 10.40 -18.28 6.81
C GLU A 119 9.83 -16.90 7.08
N LEU A 120 8.60 -16.85 7.65
CA LEU A 120 8.00 -15.58 8.05
C LEU A 120 8.85 -14.93 9.14
N GLN A 121 9.39 -13.76 8.86
CA GLN A 121 10.20 -12.99 9.79
C GLN A 121 9.40 -11.87 10.47
N GLY A 122 8.27 -11.47 9.87
CA GLY A 122 7.37 -10.52 10.50
C GLY A 122 6.41 -9.81 9.54
N VAL A 123 5.35 -9.29 10.13
CA VAL A 123 4.38 -8.38 9.51
C VAL A 123 4.62 -6.99 10.06
N ILE A 124 4.85 -6.02 9.19
CA ILE A 124 5.18 -4.63 9.52
C ILE A 124 4.00 -3.77 9.10
N CYS A 125 3.31 -3.16 10.07
CA CYS A 125 2.20 -2.24 9.81
C CYS A 125 2.70 -0.80 9.82
N LEU A 126 2.60 -0.11 8.68
CA LEU A 126 2.91 1.31 8.59
C LEU A 126 1.71 2.13 9.05
N VAL A 127 1.96 3.00 10.02
CA VAL A 127 0.97 3.85 10.67
C VAL A 127 1.27 5.31 10.29
N ASP A 128 0.40 5.92 9.49
CA ASP A 128 0.50 7.34 9.12
C ASP A 128 0.19 8.22 10.33
N ALA A 129 1.17 8.92 10.87
CA ALA A 129 1.00 9.73 12.07
C ALA A 129 -0.04 10.85 11.92
N VAL A 130 -0.28 11.32 10.70
CA VAL A 130 -1.25 12.39 10.41
C VAL A 130 -2.68 11.87 10.40
N HIS A 131 -2.95 10.74 9.69
CA HIS A 131 -4.31 10.34 9.35
C HIS A 131 -4.81 9.07 10.07
N PHE A 132 -3.96 8.37 10.82
CA PHE A 132 -4.27 7.03 11.33
C PHE A 132 -5.53 6.99 12.21
N LEU A 133 -5.75 7.97 13.11
CA LEU A 133 -6.90 7.91 14.02
C LEU A 133 -8.23 8.04 13.29
N GLU A 134 -8.31 8.89 12.26
CA GLU A 134 -9.49 8.99 11.39
C GLU A 134 -9.73 7.70 10.62
N GLN A 135 -8.65 7.12 10.05
CA GLN A 135 -8.72 5.88 9.30
C GLN A 135 -9.17 4.70 10.19
N LEU A 136 -8.77 4.70 11.45
CA LEU A 136 -9.13 3.65 12.42
C LEU A 136 -10.62 3.68 12.77
N GLU A 137 -11.25 4.87 12.81
CA GLU A 137 -12.69 5.02 13.05
C GLU A 137 -13.51 4.55 11.85
N ASP A 138 -13.01 4.76 10.64
CA ASP A 138 -13.73 4.48 9.40
C ASP A 138 -13.68 3.01 8.95
N LEU A 139 -12.59 2.27 9.29
CA LEU A 139 -12.31 0.97 8.69
C LEU A 139 -11.77 -0.07 9.67
N GLU A 140 -12.49 -1.17 9.81
CA GLU A 140 -12.07 -2.34 10.58
C GLU A 140 -10.71 -2.90 10.08
N THR A 141 -10.46 -2.86 8.77
CA THR A 141 -9.20 -3.33 8.18
C THR A 141 -7.97 -2.65 8.79
N VAL A 142 -8.05 -1.35 9.14
CA VAL A 142 -6.93 -0.62 9.75
C VAL A 142 -6.61 -1.18 11.14
N SER A 143 -7.64 -1.47 11.93
CA SER A 143 -7.48 -2.13 13.24
C SER A 143 -6.87 -3.53 13.08
N ARG A 144 -7.34 -4.31 12.11
CA ARG A 144 -6.85 -5.67 11.84
C ARG A 144 -5.40 -5.69 11.35
N GLN A 145 -5.02 -4.74 10.48
CA GLN A 145 -3.62 -4.57 10.05
C GLN A 145 -2.69 -4.40 11.25
N LEU A 146 -3.11 -3.60 12.23
CA LEU A 146 -2.35 -3.36 13.44
C LEU A 146 -2.40 -4.56 14.42
N LYS A 147 -3.57 -5.19 14.57
CA LYS A 147 -3.75 -6.36 15.43
C LYS A 147 -2.80 -7.51 15.05
N HIS A 148 -2.61 -7.74 13.75
CA HIS A 148 -1.82 -8.86 13.23
C HIS A 148 -0.38 -8.47 12.85
N CYS A 149 0.10 -7.28 13.21
CA CYS A 149 1.49 -6.91 12.98
C CYS A 149 2.41 -7.29 14.16
N HIS A 150 3.68 -7.47 13.84
CA HIS A 150 4.78 -7.68 14.79
C HIS A 150 5.54 -6.37 15.07
N LEU A 151 5.53 -5.45 14.09
CA LEU A 151 6.12 -4.13 14.18
C LEU A 151 5.13 -3.08 13.68
N ALA A 152 4.79 -2.11 14.50
CA ALA A 152 4.08 -0.90 14.10
C ALA A 152 5.12 0.20 13.82
N LEU A 153 5.24 0.61 12.57
CA LEU A 153 6.17 1.63 12.13
C LEU A 153 5.43 2.95 11.88
N LEU A 154 5.56 3.91 12.82
CA LEU A 154 4.98 5.23 12.66
C LEU A 154 5.76 6.01 11.61
N THR A 155 5.08 6.45 10.58
CA THR A 155 5.62 7.25 9.48
C THR A 155 5.12 8.69 9.57
N LYS A 156 5.82 9.62 8.90
CA LYS A 156 5.45 11.05 8.85
C LYS A 156 5.39 11.71 10.23
N THR A 157 6.19 11.24 11.16
CA THR A 157 6.24 11.80 12.52
C THR A 157 6.80 13.22 12.55
N ASP A 158 7.46 13.66 11.49
CA ASP A 158 7.90 15.03 11.24
C ASP A 158 6.76 16.02 10.93
N LEU A 159 5.58 15.52 10.63
CA LEU A 159 4.39 16.33 10.29
C LEU A 159 3.43 16.52 11.47
N VAL A 160 3.76 15.98 12.63
CA VAL A 160 2.94 16.03 13.84
C VAL A 160 3.80 16.39 15.06
N ASP A 161 3.18 16.84 16.14
CA ASP A 161 3.86 17.10 17.40
C ASP A 161 4.12 15.82 18.24
N GLU A 162 4.91 15.96 19.27
CA GLU A 162 5.24 14.83 20.17
C GLU A 162 4.01 14.31 20.92
N GLU A 163 3.06 15.16 21.26
CA GLU A 163 1.81 14.78 21.92
C GLU A 163 1.00 13.82 21.04
N ARG A 164 0.89 14.12 19.74
CA ARG A 164 0.26 13.24 18.77
C ARG A 164 0.98 11.90 18.64
N VAL A 165 2.30 11.88 18.63
CA VAL A 165 3.07 10.63 18.61
C VAL A 165 2.81 9.78 19.86
N LEU A 166 2.70 10.39 21.03
CA LEU A 166 2.36 9.69 22.28
C LEU A 166 0.94 9.12 22.25
N GLU A 167 -0.03 9.90 21.76
CA GLU A 167 -1.42 9.46 21.58
C GLU A 167 -1.49 8.22 20.66
N LEU A 168 -0.79 8.27 19.53
CA LEU A 168 -0.72 7.16 18.58
C LEU A 168 -0.12 5.90 19.20
N LYS A 169 1.01 6.03 19.94
CA LYS A 169 1.62 4.91 20.65
C LYS A 169 0.67 4.29 21.66
N LYS A 170 -0.10 5.11 22.38
CA LYS A 170 -1.13 4.64 23.31
C LYS A 170 -2.22 3.88 22.56
N LYS A 171 -2.73 4.43 21.45
CA LYS A 171 -3.77 3.81 20.65
C LYS A 171 -3.31 2.48 20.04
N ILE A 172 -2.07 2.41 19.57
CA ILE A 172 -1.46 1.17 19.09
C ILE A 172 -1.45 0.12 20.20
N ARG A 173 -1.05 0.47 21.42
CA ARG A 173 -1.02 -0.45 22.57
C ARG A 173 -2.41 -0.96 22.99
N GLU A 174 -3.46 -0.17 22.79
CA GLU A 174 -4.85 -0.60 23.03
C GLU A 174 -5.28 -1.71 22.06
N ILE A 175 -4.78 -1.70 20.81
CA ILE A 175 -5.13 -2.65 19.77
C ILE A 175 -4.18 -3.85 19.77
N ASN A 176 -2.88 -3.60 19.86
CA ASN A 176 -1.83 -4.61 19.90
C ASN A 176 -0.85 -4.29 21.04
N PRO A 177 -1.03 -4.94 22.20
CA PRO A 177 -0.21 -4.63 23.39
C PRO A 177 1.24 -5.13 23.27
N VAL A 178 1.56 -6.00 22.30
CA VAL A 178 2.82 -6.74 22.24
C VAL A 178 3.73 -6.25 21.11
N CYS A 179 3.18 -5.80 19.96
CA CYS A 179 4.02 -5.42 18.80
C CYS A 179 5.13 -4.44 19.16
N GLU A 180 6.27 -4.52 18.49
CA GLU A 180 7.29 -3.47 18.58
C GLU A 180 6.75 -2.17 17.98
N ILE A 181 7.17 -1.01 18.50
CA ILE A 181 6.79 0.30 17.97
C ILE A 181 8.04 1.09 17.66
N SER A 182 8.21 1.48 16.41
CA SER A 182 9.31 2.31 15.96
C SER A 182 8.81 3.48 15.11
N THR A 183 9.69 4.42 14.79
CA THR A 183 9.38 5.61 14.01
C THR A 183 10.21 5.66 12.73
N SER A 184 9.70 6.39 11.75
CA SER A 184 10.40 6.67 10.50
C SER A 184 10.06 8.08 10.01
N VAL A 185 11.10 8.84 9.69
CA VAL A 185 11.01 10.18 9.12
C VAL A 185 11.59 10.15 7.70
N ASN A 186 10.80 10.56 6.70
CA ASN A 186 11.22 10.57 5.29
C ASN A 186 11.79 9.22 4.80
N GLY A 187 11.23 8.11 5.30
CA GLY A 187 11.67 6.76 4.98
C GLY A 187 12.95 6.31 5.70
N LYS A 188 13.58 7.16 6.52
CA LYS A 188 14.70 6.76 7.36
C LYS A 188 14.20 5.94 8.53
N LEU A 189 14.67 4.70 8.63
CA LEU A 189 14.33 3.77 9.69
C LEU A 189 15.23 4.01 10.91
N GLU A 190 14.63 4.05 12.09
CA GLU A 190 15.35 4.11 13.38
C GLU A 190 15.61 2.72 13.96
N PHE A 191 15.01 1.68 13.36
CA PHE A 191 15.08 0.30 13.83
C PHE A 191 15.38 -0.65 12.68
N ASP A 192 16.52 -1.33 12.75
CA ASP A 192 16.99 -2.31 11.77
C ASP A 192 16.29 -3.66 12.00
N PHE A 193 14.98 -3.71 11.77
CA PHE A 193 14.12 -4.85 12.12
C PHE A 193 14.58 -6.18 11.50
N TRP A 194 15.28 -6.18 10.38
CA TRP A 194 15.82 -7.41 9.74
C TRP A 194 16.96 -8.07 10.52
N ASN A 195 17.48 -7.42 11.55
CA ASN A 195 18.46 -7.96 12.49
C ASN A 195 17.84 -8.52 13.77
N TYR A 196 16.51 -8.51 13.89
CA TYR A 196 15.78 -8.89 15.09
C TYR A 196 14.75 -9.97 14.78
N ASP A 197 14.49 -10.83 15.74
CA ASP A 197 13.37 -11.76 15.71
C ASP A 197 12.08 -11.01 16.04
N LEU A 198 11.32 -10.62 15.00
CA LEU A 198 10.03 -9.96 15.18
C LEU A 198 8.91 -10.93 15.57
N MET A 199 9.05 -12.24 15.31
CA MET A 199 8.02 -13.23 15.60
C MET A 199 7.73 -13.33 17.10
N LYS A 200 8.66 -12.96 17.96
CA LYS A 200 8.44 -12.86 19.43
C LYS A 200 7.38 -11.83 19.83
N TYR A 201 7.00 -10.92 18.92
CA TYR A 201 5.96 -9.90 19.14
C TYR A 201 4.61 -10.30 18.55
N GLN A 202 4.39 -11.57 18.24
CA GLN A 202 3.11 -12.06 17.77
C GLN A 202 2.04 -11.93 18.86
N TRP A 203 0.93 -11.28 18.52
CA TRP A 203 -0.19 -11.07 19.43
C TRP A 203 -1.40 -11.88 19.05
N ALA A 204 -1.92 -11.69 17.85
CA ALA A 204 -3.12 -12.35 17.38
C ALA A 204 -2.80 -13.66 16.65
N GLU A 205 -3.62 -14.67 16.87
CA GLU A 205 -3.61 -15.88 16.05
C GLU A 205 -4.15 -15.59 14.65
N ASN A 206 -3.94 -16.53 13.72
CA ASN A 206 -4.49 -16.44 12.38
C ASN A 206 -6.01 -16.40 12.44
N GLU A 207 -6.62 -15.50 11.68
CA GLU A 207 -8.05 -15.33 11.55
C GLU A 207 -8.44 -15.33 10.06
N GLU A 208 -9.71 -15.64 9.77
CA GLU A 208 -10.22 -15.43 8.42
C GLU A 208 -10.14 -13.93 8.06
N THR A 209 -9.65 -13.66 6.85
CA THR A 209 -9.53 -12.28 6.36
C THR A 209 -10.92 -11.66 6.17
N THR A 210 -11.05 -10.39 6.58
CA THR A 210 -12.26 -9.60 6.29
C THR A 210 -12.31 -9.07 4.87
N ASN A 211 -11.26 -9.29 4.08
CA ASN A 211 -11.16 -8.86 2.69
C ASN A 211 -12.06 -9.70 1.79
N SER A 212 -13.31 -9.29 1.63
CA SER A 212 -14.26 -9.82 0.64
C SER A 212 -14.59 -8.77 -0.42
N GLU A 213 -15.25 -9.16 -1.51
CA GLU A 213 -15.73 -8.19 -2.50
C GLU A 213 -16.77 -7.22 -1.92
N GLU A 214 -17.50 -7.64 -0.88
CA GLU A 214 -18.55 -6.86 -0.24
C GLU A 214 -18.00 -5.82 0.75
N THR A 215 -16.89 -6.12 1.43
CA THR A 215 -16.30 -5.26 2.46
C THR A 215 -15.27 -4.27 1.91
N LYS A 216 -14.85 -4.44 0.65
CA LYS A 216 -13.87 -3.53 0.02
C LYS A 216 -14.51 -2.19 -0.35
N PRO A 217 -13.80 -1.08 -0.11
CA PRO A 217 -14.18 0.20 -0.68
C PRO A 217 -14.31 0.12 -2.21
N LYS A 218 -15.31 0.78 -2.75
CA LYS A 218 -15.54 0.81 -4.19
C LYS A 218 -14.40 1.51 -4.91
N THR A 219 -13.84 0.85 -5.91
CA THR A 219 -12.79 1.40 -6.77
C THR A 219 -13.40 1.83 -8.10
N LEU A 220 -13.11 3.05 -8.53
CA LEU A 220 -13.57 3.61 -9.79
C LEU A 220 -12.37 4.02 -10.63
N PHE A 221 -12.47 3.82 -11.93
CA PHE A 221 -11.43 4.13 -12.90
C PHE A 221 -11.90 5.22 -13.84
N MET A 222 -11.12 6.27 -13.96
CA MET A 222 -11.35 7.37 -14.88
C MET A 222 -10.31 7.32 -16.00
N ASP A 223 -10.80 7.40 -17.24
CA ASP A 223 -9.98 7.60 -18.44
C ASP A 223 -10.32 8.97 -19.03
N PHE A 224 -9.29 9.73 -19.41
CA PHE A 224 -9.40 11.04 -20.00
C PHE A 224 -8.38 11.25 -21.11
N SER A 225 -8.77 11.98 -22.14
CA SER A 225 -7.88 12.38 -23.23
C SER A 225 -7.89 13.90 -23.37
N GLY A 226 -6.71 14.50 -23.27
CA GLY A 226 -6.54 15.95 -23.36
C GLY A 226 -5.64 16.51 -22.25
N GLU A 227 -5.59 17.84 -22.18
CA GLU A 227 -4.84 18.57 -21.16
C GLU A 227 -5.81 19.18 -20.14
N VAL A 228 -5.39 19.24 -18.88
CA VAL A 228 -6.11 19.88 -17.79
C VAL A 228 -5.22 20.90 -17.09
N GLU A 229 -5.77 22.06 -16.77
CA GLU A 229 -5.07 23.04 -15.93
C GLU A 229 -4.95 22.52 -14.49
N LEU A 230 -3.77 22.66 -13.87
CA LEU A 230 -3.54 22.21 -12.49
C LEU A 230 -4.53 22.84 -11.50
N GLY A 231 -4.89 24.12 -11.69
CA GLY A 231 -5.86 24.82 -10.85
C GLY A 231 -7.25 24.17 -10.88
N LYS A 232 -7.73 23.78 -12.06
CA LYS A 232 -9.00 23.06 -12.24
C LYS A 232 -8.94 21.67 -11.63
N MET A 233 -7.85 20.93 -11.84
CA MET A 233 -7.65 19.61 -11.24
C MET A 233 -7.67 19.66 -9.72
N LYS A 234 -6.97 20.62 -9.10
CA LYS A 234 -6.99 20.80 -7.64
C LYS A 234 -8.38 21.13 -7.11
N LYS A 235 -9.14 22.00 -7.78
CA LYS A 235 -10.54 22.31 -7.41
C LYS A 235 -11.42 21.07 -7.49
N PHE A 236 -11.37 20.34 -8.60
CA PHE A 236 -12.08 19.07 -8.76
C PHE A 236 -11.80 18.11 -7.62
N LEU A 237 -10.53 17.86 -7.31
CA LEU A 237 -10.14 16.96 -6.21
C LEU A 237 -10.62 17.47 -4.84
N SER A 238 -10.56 18.79 -4.59
CA SER A 238 -11.01 19.38 -3.34
C SER A 238 -12.53 19.23 -3.11
N VAL A 239 -13.33 19.19 -4.19
CA VAL A 239 -14.80 18.98 -4.09
C VAL A 239 -15.14 17.54 -3.66
N ILE A 240 -14.33 16.56 -4.06
CA ILE A 240 -14.62 15.13 -3.84
C ILE A 240 -13.77 14.48 -2.75
N GLN A 241 -12.79 15.18 -2.17
CA GLN A 241 -11.80 14.61 -1.25
C GLN A 241 -12.42 13.93 -0.02
N ASP A 242 -13.47 14.49 0.55
CA ASP A 242 -14.13 13.95 1.76
C ASP A 242 -14.84 12.61 1.50
N ASP A 243 -15.19 12.33 0.26
CA ASP A 243 -15.87 11.11 -0.17
C ASP A 243 -14.91 9.99 -0.59
N LEU A 244 -13.60 10.27 -0.54
CA LEU A 244 -12.55 9.37 -1.02
C LEU A 244 -11.54 9.04 0.08
N TYR A 245 -11.09 7.79 0.11
CA TYR A 245 -9.88 7.39 0.84
C TYR A 245 -8.62 7.81 0.07
N ARG A 246 -8.65 7.72 -1.27
CA ARG A 246 -7.53 8.07 -2.14
C ARG A 246 -8.00 8.33 -3.56
N ALA A 247 -7.34 9.26 -4.26
CA ALA A 247 -7.34 9.32 -5.71
C ALA A 247 -5.89 9.38 -6.22
N LYS A 248 -5.52 8.49 -7.15
CA LYS A 248 -4.16 8.45 -7.71
C LYS A 248 -4.23 8.30 -9.22
N GLY A 249 -3.44 9.09 -9.94
CA GLY A 249 -3.47 9.02 -11.40
C GLY A 249 -2.35 9.78 -12.09
N PHE A 250 -2.39 9.76 -13.41
CA PHE A 250 -1.49 10.50 -14.28
C PHE A 250 -2.30 11.37 -15.22
N PHE A 251 -1.88 12.61 -15.35
CA PHE A 251 -2.52 13.58 -16.23
C PHE A 251 -1.49 14.40 -17.01
N LEU A 252 -1.83 14.72 -18.24
CA LEU A 252 -1.16 15.77 -18.98
C LEU A 252 -1.68 17.12 -18.47
N LEU A 253 -0.83 17.83 -17.70
CA LEU A 253 -1.17 19.13 -17.13
C LEU A 253 -0.68 20.25 -18.06
N SER A 254 -1.56 21.20 -18.38
CA SER A 254 -1.26 22.34 -19.26
C SER A 254 -0.07 23.13 -18.72
N GLY A 255 0.96 23.29 -19.54
CA GLY A 255 2.18 24.02 -19.21
C GLY A 255 3.16 23.31 -18.26
N GLN A 256 2.85 22.10 -17.77
CA GLN A 256 3.70 21.34 -16.85
C GLN A 256 4.11 19.95 -17.40
N GLY A 257 3.37 19.44 -18.40
CA GLY A 257 3.58 18.12 -18.94
C GLY A 257 2.95 17.00 -18.09
N TRP A 258 3.37 15.75 -18.34
CA TRP A 258 2.86 14.59 -17.65
C TRP A 258 3.22 14.63 -16.15
N SER A 259 2.20 14.49 -15.34
CA SER A 259 2.32 14.58 -13.90
C SER A 259 1.51 13.47 -13.21
N GLN A 260 2.11 12.87 -12.20
CA GLN A 260 1.42 12.00 -11.26
C GLN A 260 0.72 12.87 -10.20
N ILE A 261 -0.54 12.55 -9.93
CA ILE A 261 -1.36 13.21 -8.91
C ILE A 261 -1.76 12.15 -7.89
N ASP A 262 -1.59 12.46 -6.61
CA ASP A 262 -1.98 11.59 -5.50
C ASP A 262 -2.72 12.42 -4.44
N LEU A 263 -3.96 12.04 -4.15
CA LEU A 263 -4.81 12.64 -3.12
C LEU A 263 -4.98 11.63 -1.99
N VAL A 264 -4.60 12.01 -0.78
CA VAL A 264 -4.86 11.24 0.46
C VAL A 264 -5.38 12.21 1.53
N GLY A 265 -6.57 11.98 2.05
CA GLY A 265 -7.25 12.96 2.90
C GLY A 265 -7.39 14.29 2.16
N HIS A 266 -6.87 15.38 2.72
CA HIS A 266 -6.88 16.72 2.11
C HIS A 266 -5.58 17.09 1.41
N GLN A 267 -4.58 16.19 1.40
CA GLN A 267 -3.29 16.43 0.78
C GLN A 267 -3.30 16.01 -0.69
N ILE A 268 -2.97 16.95 -1.58
CA ILE A 268 -2.83 16.73 -3.02
C ILE A 268 -1.36 16.89 -3.39
N ASP A 269 -0.69 15.78 -3.70
CA ASP A 269 0.68 15.74 -4.20
C ASP A 269 0.70 15.68 -5.73
N VAL A 270 1.55 16.50 -6.35
CA VAL A 270 1.73 16.54 -7.80
C VAL A 270 3.22 16.45 -8.10
N LYS A 271 3.62 15.46 -8.92
CA LYS A 271 5.01 15.21 -9.27
C LYS A 271 5.13 14.98 -10.78
N PRO A 272 6.16 15.49 -11.45
CA PRO A 272 6.43 15.13 -12.84
C PRO A 272 6.59 13.62 -13.00
N CYS A 273 6.14 13.09 -14.13
CA CYS A 273 6.31 11.68 -14.46
C CYS A 273 6.60 11.50 -15.96
N PRO A 274 7.10 10.34 -16.38
CA PRO A 274 7.25 10.00 -17.80
C PRO A 274 5.94 10.09 -18.57
N GLU A 275 6.05 10.31 -19.88
CA GLU A 275 4.92 10.37 -20.80
C GLU A 275 4.06 9.08 -20.73
N LYS A 276 2.73 9.25 -20.81
CA LYS A 276 1.74 8.18 -20.81
C LYS A 276 0.88 8.26 -22.07
N GLU A 277 0.27 7.13 -22.46
CA GLU A 277 -0.61 7.08 -23.64
C GLU A 277 -1.87 7.93 -23.46
N HIS A 278 -2.44 7.96 -22.24
CA HIS A 278 -3.63 8.73 -21.89
C HIS A 278 -3.68 9.00 -20.38
N SER A 279 -4.44 10.01 -20.00
CA SER A 279 -4.66 10.36 -18.60
C SER A 279 -5.59 9.35 -17.93
N GLN A 280 -5.24 8.91 -16.73
CA GLN A 280 -6.02 7.95 -15.93
C GLN A 280 -5.99 8.33 -14.48
N MET A 281 -7.09 8.05 -13.76
CA MET A 281 -7.15 8.17 -12.30
C MET A 281 -7.96 7.04 -11.69
N VAL A 282 -7.49 6.53 -10.58
CA VAL A 282 -8.18 5.54 -9.75
C VAL A 282 -8.68 6.26 -8.50
N PHE A 283 -9.96 6.08 -8.18
CA PHE A 283 -10.57 6.59 -6.96
C PHE A 283 -10.95 5.43 -6.06
N ILE A 284 -10.66 5.53 -4.77
CA ILE A 284 -11.10 4.58 -3.76
C ILE A 284 -12.11 5.31 -2.87
N SER A 285 -13.36 4.91 -2.98
CA SER A 285 -14.51 5.63 -2.42
C SER A 285 -14.82 5.24 -0.98
N LYS A 286 -15.13 6.23 -0.13
CA LYS A 286 -15.74 6.06 1.20
C LYS A 286 -17.24 5.78 1.11
N ILE A 287 -17.91 6.34 0.10
CA ILE A 287 -19.37 6.34 -0.03
C ILE A 287 -19.89 5.34 -1.08
N GLY A 288 -19.07 4.39 -1.48
CA GLY A 288 -19.45 3.33 -2.42
C GLY A 288 -19.86 3.88 -3.80
N PRO A 289 -20.92 3.31 -4.42
CA PRO A 289 -21.37 3.71 -5.77
C PRO A 289 -21.85 5.16 -5.89
N ALA A 290 -22.23 5.82 -4.78
CA ALA A 290 -22.67 7.21 -4.78
C ALA A 290 -21.56 8.17 -5.26
N ALA A 291 -20.29 7.79 -5.11
CA ALA A 291 -19.15 8.55 -5.61
C ALA A 291 -19.18 8.77 -7.12
N ILE A 292 -19.77 7.86 -7.89
CA ILE A 292 -19.88 8.00 -9.36
C ILE A 292 -20.51 9.32 -9.74
N ARG A 293 -21.68 9.64 -9.15
CA ARG A 293 -22.39 10.88 -9.44
C ARG A 293 -21.59 12.10 -9.01
N LYS A 294 -21.00 12.06 -7.81
CA LYS A 294 -20.22 13.19 -7.29
C LYS A 294 -18.99 13.48 -8.15
N ILE A 295 -18.23 12.43 -8.52
CA ILE A 295 -17.06 12.57 -9.40
C ILE A 295 -17.48 13.13 -10.75
N MET A 296 -18.56 12.64 -11.37
CA MET A 296 -19.03 13.12 -12.66
C MET A 296 -19.48 14.61 -12.58
N SER A 297 -20.29 14.96 -11.59
CA SER A 297 -20.74 16.35 -11.43
C SER A 297 -19.59 17.31 -11.16
N ALA A 298 -18.69 16.95 -10.22
CA ALA A 298 -17.54 17.79 -9.89
C ALA A 298 -16.60 17.97 -11.10
N TRP A 299 -16.40 16.92 -11.89
CA TRP A 299 -15.58 17.02 -13.09
C TRP A 299 -16.21 17.91 -14.15
N GLU A 300 -17.52 17.81 -14.38
CA GLU A 300 -18.25 18.65 -15.33
C GLU A 300 -18.21 20.11 -14.90
N GLU A 301 -18.42 20.41 -13.62
CA GLU A 301 -18.40 21.76 -13.06
C GLU A 301 -17.02 22.42 -13.07
N GLU A 302 -15.98 21.71 -12.65
CA GLU A 302 -14.66 22.30 -12.43
C GLU A 302 -13.73 22.19 -13.65
N VAL A 303 -13.88 21.14 -14.45
CA VAL A 303 -13.02 20.88 -15.62
C VAL A 303 -13.76 21.12 -16.92
N GLY A 304 -15.03 20.67 -17.03
CA GLY A 304 -15.89 20.91 -18.18
C GLY A 304 -15.51 20.15 -19.45
N LEU A 305 -14.79 19.05 -19.31
CA LEU A 305 -14.33 18.22 -20.42
C LEU A 305 -14.91 16.80 -20.31
N SER A 306 -15.09 16.13 -21.47
CA SER A 306 -15.61 14.75 -21.49
C SER A 306 -14.60 13.76 -20.90
N MET A 307 -15.06 12.89 -19.99
CA MET A 307 -14.27 11.78 -19.45
C MET A 307 -15.08 10.47 -19.45
N LYS A 308 -14.42 9.35 -19.28
CA LYS A 308 -15.04 8.04 -19.08
C LYS A 308 -14.77 7.58 -17.64
N LEU A 309 -15.84 7.25 -16.91
CA LEU A 309 -15.75 6.66 -15.58
C LEU A 309 -16.32 5.24 -15.63
N ARG A 310 -15.58 4.28 -15.08
CA ARG A 310 -15.97 2.86 -15.03
C ARG A 310 -15.65 2.25 -13.67
N ASN A 311 -16.28 1.12 -13.44
CA ASN A 311 -16.11 0.26 -12.26
C ASN A 311 -15.02 -0.77 -12.47
#